data_a9f5319d5f76e433a88dba602aac6ef9
#
_entry.id   a9f5319d5f76e433a88dba602aac6ef9
#
_cell.length_a   1.000
_cell.length_b   1.000
_cell.length_c   1.000
_cell.angle_alpha   90.00
_cell.angle_beta   90.00
_cell.angle_gamma   90.00
#
_symmetry.space_group_name_H-M   'P 1'
#
loop_
_entity.id
_entity.type
_entity.pdbx_description
1 polymer ?
#
loop_
_entity_poly.entity_id
_entity_poly.type
_entity_poly.pdbx_seq_one_letter_code
_entity_poly.pdbx_strand_id
1 'polypeptide(L)' 'MNKYECPDCGYIYDETLGAEHEGYPAGTKFDDLPDDFPCPDCFVREKPDFVEQSS' A
#
# COMPACT_ATOMS: atom_id res chain seq x y z
N MET A 1 -4.50 -0.61 -12.73
CA MET A 1 -4.75 -0.86 -11.32
C MET A 1 -4.42 0.40 -10.53
N ASN A 2 -4.89 0.49 -9.30
CA ASN A 2 -4.75 1.71 -8.52
C ASN A 2 -3.44 1.77 -7.76
N LYS A 3 -3.07 2.98 -7.37
CA LYS A 3 -1.91 3.22 -6.52
C LYS A 3 -2.37 3.96 -5.27
N TYR A 4 -1.71 3.70 -4.16
CA TYR A 4 -2.02 4.32 -2.88
C TYR A 4 -0.73 4.83 -2.26
N GLU A 5 -0.77 6.05 -1.78
CA GLU A 5 0.44 6.72 -1.25
C GLU A 5 0.36 6.91 0.24
N CYS A 6 1.45 6.59 0.93
CA CYS A 6 1.61 6.93 2.35
C CYS A 6 1.82 8.44 2.45
N PRO A 7 0.96 9.15 3.20
CA PRO A 7 1.08 10.61 3.29
C PRO A 7 2.30 11.10 4.08
N ASP A 8 2.95 10.20 4.79
CA ASP A 8 4.08 10.56 5.65
C ASP A 8 5.42 10.45 4.92
N CYS A 9 5.65 9.34 4.25
CA CYS A 9 6.96 9.07 3.66
C CYS A 9 6.94 9.00 2.13
N GLY A 10 5.76 9.00 1.52
CA GLY A 10 5.64 8.94 0.07
C GLY A 10 5.75 7.54 -0.52
N TYR A 11 5.71 6.51 0.32
CA TYR A 11 5.69 5.14 -0.18
C TYR A 11 4.46 4.92 -1.05
N ILE A 12 4.65 4.27 -2.21
CA ILE A 12 3.55 3.97 -3.13
C ILE A 12 3.28 2.48 -3.11
N TYR A 13 2.04 2.11 -2.74
CA TYR A 13 1.57 0.76 -2.94
C TYR A 13 0.91 0.67 -4.30
N ASP A 14 1.59 0.03 -5.25
CA ASP A 14 1.08 -0.16 -6.60
C ASP A 14 0.49 -1.57 -6.70
N GLU A 15 -0.81 -1.66 -6.97
CA GLU A 15 -1.48 -2.96 -7.04
C GLU A 15 -0.88 -3.85 -8.13
N THR A 16 -0.31 -3.25 -9.16
CA THR A 16 0.33 -4.01 -10.22
C THR A 16 1.60 -4.71 -9.72
N LEU A 17 2.32 -4.06 -8.83
CA LEU A 17 3.58 -4.59 -8.28
C LEU A 17 3.38 -5.38 -7.00
N GLY A 18 2.32 -5.08 -6.25
CA GLY A 18 2.11 -5.68 -4.95
C GLY A 18 3.13 -5.22 -3.94
N ALA A 19 3.30 -6.03 -2.90
CA ALA A 19 4.30 -5.79 -1.85
C ALA A 19 4.92 -7.14 -1.49
N GLU A 20 5.73 -7.68 -2.41
CA GLU A 20 6.24 -9.04 -2.28
C GLU A 20 7.10 -9.22 -1.04
N HIS A 21 7.84 -8.18 -0.62
CA HIS A 21 8.61 -8.24 0.61
C HIS A 21 7.75 -8.42 1.85
N GLU A 22 6.47 -8.01 1.75
CA GLU A 22 5.51 -8.15 2.84
C GLU A 22 4.61 -9.36 2.67
N GLY A 23 4.87 -10.19 1.67
CA GLY A 23 4.09 -11.39 1.42
C GLY A 23 2.89 -11.19 0.51
N TYR A 24 2.78 -10.06 -0.15
CA TYR A 24 1.65 -9.78 -1.06
C TYR A 24 2.16 -9.76 -2.51
N PRO A 25 1.75 -10.74 -3.32
CA PRO A 25 2.26 -10.83 -4.70
C PRO A 25 1.73 -9.71 -5.59
N ALA A 26 2.37 -9.55 -6.74
CA ALA A 26 1.90 -8.61 -7.76
C ALA A 26 0.44 -8.92 -8.09
N GLY A 27 -0.37 -7.87 -8.23
CA GLY A 27 -1.80 -8.01 -8.51
C GLY A 27 -2.67 -8.04 -7.26
N THR A 28 -2.08 -8.01 -6.06
CA THR A 28 -2.85 -7.95 -4.82
C THR A 28 -3.52 -6.58 -4.72
N LYS A 29 -4.84 -6.58 -4.63
CA LYS A 29 -5.58 -5.33 -4.51
C LYS A 29 -5.40 -4.74 -3.12
N PHE A 30 -5.40 -3.40 -3.05
CA PHE A 30 -5.26 -2.71 -1.78
C PHE A 30 -6.35 -3.12 -0.80
N ASP A 31 -7.57 -3.34 -1.29
CA ASP A 31 -8.68 -3.76 -0.45
C ASP A 31 -8.48 -5.13 0.17
N ASP A 32 -7.63 -5.96 -0.43
CA ASP A 32 -7.35 -7.30 0.09
C ASP A 32 -6.30 -7.28 1.19
N LEU A 33 -5.66 -6.13 1.43
CA LEU A 33 -4.70 -6.01 2.52
C LEU A 33 -5.45 -5.92 3.85
N PRO A 34 -4.83 -6.40 4.94
CA PRO A 34 -5.47 -6.29 6.26
C PRO A 34 -5.64 -4.81 6.65
N ASP A 35 -6.64 -4.54 7.50
CA ASP A 35 -6.92 -3.16 7.91
C ASP A 35 -5.75 -2.53 8.66
N ASP A 36 -4.92 -3.33 9.28
CA ASP A 36 -3.75 -2.87 10.01
C ASP A 36 -2.46 -3.01 9.22
N PHE A 37 -2.56 -3.14 7.89
CA PHE A 37 -1.38 -3.22 7.04
C PHE A 37 -0.54 -1.96 7.23
N PRO A 38 0.68 -2.11 7.73
CA PRO A 38 1.52 -0.94 7.98
C PRO A 38 2.25 -0.51 6.72
N CYS A 39 2.59 0.78 6.65
CA CYS A 39 3.47 1.25 5.60
C CYS A 39 4.82 0.54 5.74
N PRO A 40 5.26 -0.21 4.73
CA PRO A 40 6.51 -0.98 4.85
C PRO A 40 7.77 -0.11 4.85
N ASP A 41 7.62 1.17 4.59
CA ASP A 41 8.76 2.09 4.54
C ASP A 41 8.95 2.82 5.88
N CYS A 42 7.90 3.45 6.39
CA CYS A 42 8.03 4.23 7.63
C CYS A 42 7.41 3.56 8.86
N PHE A 43 6.50 2.61 8.66
CA PHE A 43 5.79 1.91 9.74
C PHE A 43 5.01 2.82 10.68
N VAL A 44 4.81 4.08 10.30
CA VAL A 44 4.06 5.04 11.12
C VAL A 44 2.60 5.04 10.72
N ARG A 45 2.32 4.87 9.42
CA ARG A 45 0.96 4.89 8.90
C ARG A 45 0.48 3.48 8.59
N GLU A 46 -0.84 3.31 8.65
CA GLU A 46 -1.47 2.04 8.34
C GLU A 46 -2.41 2.21 7.16
N LYS A 47 -2.99 1.10 6.69
CA LYS A 47 -3.84 1.08 5.50
C LYS A 47 -4.86 2.21 5.43
N PRO A 48 -5.63 2.51 6.51
CA PRO A 48 -6.65 3.57 6.42
C PRO A 48 -6.08 4.96 6.17
N ASP A 49 -4.79 5.16 6.44
CA ASP A 49 -4.16 6.47 6.27
C ASP A 49 -3.68 6.72 4.85
N PHE A 50 -3.60 5.67 4.04
CA PHE A 50 -3.11 5.80 2.66
C PHE A 50 -4.13 6.56 1.80
N VAL A 51 -3.60 7.34 0.86
CA VAL A 51 -4.41 8.14 -0.05
C VAL A 51 -4.37 7.54 -1.44
N GLU A 52 -5.54 7.27 -2.01
CA GLU A 52 -5.63 6.71 -3.34
C GLU A 52 -5.13 7.69 -4.38
N GLN A 53 -4.23 7.22 -5.25
CA GLN A 53 -3.70 8.01 -6.35
C GLN A 53 -4.37 7.54 -7.63
N SER A 54 -5.28 8.34 -8.16
CA SER A 54 -5.91 8.03 -9.44
C SER A 54 -4.90 8.26 -10.55
N SER A 55 -4.71 7.27 -11.34
CA SER A 55 -3.85 7.40 -12.51
C SER A 55 -4.65 7.61 -13.77
#